data_1eb019abe4c7a0dc6734653725751a80
#
_entry.id   1eb019abe4c7a0dc6734653725751a80
#
_cell.length_a   1.000
_cell.length_b   1.000
_cell.length_c   1.000
_cell.angle_alpha   90.00
_cell.angle_beta   90.00
_cell.angle_gamma   90.00
#
_symmetry.space_group_name_H-M   'P 1'
#
loop_
_entity.id
_entity.type
_entity.pdbx_description
1 polymer ?
#
loop_
_entity_poly.entity_id
_entity_poly.type
_entity_poly.pdbx_seq_one_letter_code
_entity_poly.pdbx_strand_id
1 'polypeptide(L)'
;SAASDVYKRQVEKSSQNPVYYVQYAHARICSLLTNLKNEGFEAASYDKKELDILDKPQETELIRHLASLPGEIDNAAKTYDPSRITKYSVELATLFHKFYDACSVKNAETEQLKKARLILCRAVLQTLRNSLAILKIDRPEKM
;
A
#
# COMPACT_ATOMS: atom_id res chain seq x y z
N SER A 1 -26.74 12.49 -1.84
CA SER A 1 -27.14 11.35 -2.67
C SER A 1 -26.73 10.03 -2.01
N ALA A 2 -27.36 8.94 -2.41
CA ALA A 2 -27.01 7.61 -1.89
C ALA A 2 -25.53 7.26 -2.11
N ALA A 3 -24.95 7.64 -3.23
CA ALA A 3 -23.54 7.46 -3.51
C ALA A 3 -22.65 8.23 -2.53
N SER A 4 -22.99 9.50 -2.23
CA SER A 4 -22.27 10.31 -1.25
C SER A 4 -22.35 9.71 0.15
N ASP A 5 -23.49 9.15 0.53
CA ASP A 5 -23.69 8.52 1.85
C ASP A 5 -22.88 7.23 1.97
N VAL A 6 -22.77 6.44 0.90
CA VAL A 6 -21.92 5.26 0.87
C VAL A 6 -20.46 5.65 1.04
N TYR A 7 -19.99 6.68 0.35
CA TYR A 7 -18.62 7.18 0.51
C TYR A 7 -18.36 7.71 1.91
N LYS A 8 -19.30 8.46 2.50
CA LYS A 8 -19.17 8.95 3.88
C LYS A 8 -19.05 7.82 4.89
N ARG A 9 -19.82 6.74 4.72
CA ARG A 9 -19.74 5.56 5.58
C ARG A 9 -18.38 4.87 5.46
N GLN A 10 -17.80 4.86 4.25
CA GLN A 10 -16.50 4.25 4.01
C GLN A 10 -15.35 5.04 4.66
N VAL A 11 -15.55 6.31 4.97
CA VAL A 11 -14.54 7.18 5.59
C VAL A 11 -14.66 7.21 7.13
N GLU A 12 -15.66 6.57 7.70
CA GLU A 12 -15.77 6.46 9.16
C GLU A 12 -14.57 5.77 9.78
N LYS A 13 -14.00 6.40 10.79
CA LYS A 13 -12.83 5.87 11.53
C LYS A 13 -13.25 4.74 12.45
N SER A 14 -13.50 3.57 11.90
CA SER A 14 -13.85 2.36 12.64
C SER A 14 -12.92 1.22 12.22
N SER A 15 -12.41 0.47 13.20
CA SER A 15 -11.59 -0.72 12.93
C SER A 15 -12.32 -1.79 12.12
N GLN A 16 -13.65 -1.72 12.04
CA GLN A 16 -14.49 -2.62 11.25
C GLN A 16 -14.74 -2.13 9.83
N ASN A 17 -14.39 -0.86 9.54
CA ASN A 17 -14.54 -0.30 8.21
C ASN A 17 -13.36 -0.69 7.33
N PRO A 18 -13.57 -1.41 6.20
CA PRO A 18 -12.47 -1.80 5.30
C PRO A 18 -11.64 -0.62 4.82
N VAL A 19 -12.27 0.51 4.53
CA VAL A 19 -11.57 1.71 4.05
C VAL A 19 -10.70 2.33 5.13
N TYR A 20 -11.14 2.31 6.38
CA TYR A 20 -10.31 2.74 7.51
C TYR A 20 -9.02 1.93 7.58
N TYR A 21 -9.10 0.62 7.35
CA TYR A 21 -7.95 -0.27 7.33
C TYR A 21 -6.95 0.10 6.23
N VAL A 22 -7.46 0.47 5.06
CA VAL A 22 -6.63 0.95 3.94
C VAL A 22 -5.96 2.28 4.29
N GLN A 23 -6.70 3.22 4.85
CA GLN A 23 -6.18 4.52 5.32
C GLN A 23 -5.11 4.33 6.39
N TYR A 24 -5.31 3.40 7.30
CA TYR A 24 -4.33 3.07 8.33
C TYR A 24 -3.01 2.55 7.73
N ALA A 25 -3.09 1.66 6.73
CA ALA A 25 -1.91 1.17 6.03
C ALA A 25 -1.15 2.33 5.36
N HIS A 26 -1.86 3.23 4.69
CA HIS A 26 -1.26 4.42 4.08
C HIS A 26 -0.51 5.27 5.12
N ALA A 27 -1.18 5.62 6.22
CA ALA A 27 -0.59 6.43 7.28
C ALA A 27 0.65 5.75 7.91
N ARG A 28 0.58 4.43 8.10
CA ARG A 28 1.69 3.66 8.66
C ARG A 28 2.92 3.68 7.75
N ILE A 29 2.72 3.55 6.45
CA ILE A 29 3.83 3.65 5.48
C ILE A 29 4.41 5.07 5.50
N CYS A 30 3.60 6.10 5.50
CA CYS A 30 4.07 7.49 5.60
C CYS A 30 4.96 7.69 6.82
N SER A 31 4.54 7.19 7.99
CA SER A 31 5.31 7.28 9.22
C SER A 31 6.64 6.52 9.13
N LEU A 32 6.62 5.31 8.55
CA LEU A 32 7.82 4.51 8.33
C LEU A 32 8.83 5.26 7.46
N LEU A 33 8.39 5.79 6.33
CA LEU A 33 9.25 6.52 5.40
C LEU A 33 9.82 7.81 6.02
N THR A 34 9.01 8.53 6.77
CA THR A 34 9.43 9.73 7.50
C THR A 34 10.49 9.40 8.54
N ASN A 35 10.29 8.35 9.32
CA ASN A 35 11.25 7.92 10.34
C ASN A 35 12.58 7.50 9.73
N LEU A 36 12.55 6.74 8.62
CA LEU A 36 13.77 6.34 7.92
C LEU A 36 14.51 7.54 7.35
N LYS A 37 13.78 8.49 6.77
CA LYS A 37 14.38 9.74 6.26
C LYS A 37 15.05 10.53 7.38
N ASN A 38 14.41 10.65 8.54
CA ASN A 38 14.97 11.34 9.69
C ASN A 38 16.23 10.64 10.22
N GLU A 39 16.36 9.33 10.03
CA GLU A 39 17.57 8.57 10.33
C GLU A 39 18.62 8.65 9.21
N GLY A 40 18.38 9.45 8.17
CA GLY A 40 19.29 9.65 7.05
C GLY A 40 19.22 8.57 5.98
N PHE A 41 18.17 7.74 5.97
CA PHE A 41 18.02 6.67 5.00
C PHE A 41 16.93 6.99 3.98
N GLU A 42 17.36 7.24 2.74
CA GLU A 42 16.47 7.45 1.58
C GLU A 42 16.98 6.66 0.38
N ALA A 43 16.05 6.26 -0.48
CA ALA A 43 16.38 5.67 -1.78
C ALA A 43 15.87 6.61 -2.88
N ALA A 44 16.76 7.44 -3.43
CA ALA A 44 16.41 8.42 -4.46
C ALA A 44 16.19 7.77 -5.82
N SER A 45 16.93 6.71 -6.11
CA SER A 45 16.86 5.96 -7.37
C SER A 45 17.21 4.50 -7.13
N TYR A 46 16.74 3.63 -8.02
CA TYR A 46 17.04 2.20 -7.95
C TYR A 46 17.11 1.59 -9.35
N ASP A 47 17.88 0.51 -9.48
CA ASP A 47 17.85 -0.40 -10.62
C ASP A 47 16.88 -1.55 -10.28
N LYS A 48 16.12 -2.02 -11.27
CA LYS A 48 15.21 -3.17 -11.11
C LYS A 48 15.89 -4.40 -10.54
N LYS A 49 17.16 -4.61 -10.87
CA LYS A 49 17.96 -5.73 -10.33
C LYS A 49 18.13 -5.68 -8.81
N GLU A 50 18.11 -4.49 -8.23
CA GLU A 50 18.21 -4.33 -6.78
C GLU A 50 17.00 -4.93 -6.04
N LEU A 51 15.87 -5.13 -6.73
CA LEU A 51 14.66 -5.74 -6.18
C LEU A 51 14.66 -7.27 -6.26
N ASP A 52 15.58 -7.87 -6.99
CA ASP A 52 15.65 -9.34 -7.17
C ASP A 52 15.96 -10.08 -5.86
N ILE A 53 16.49 -9.38 -4.85
CA ILE A 53 16.76 -9.95 -3.54
C ILE A 53 15.49 -10.11 -2.69
N LEU A 54 14.36 -9.58 -3.12
CA LEU A 54 13.07 -9.71 -2.43
C LEU A 54 12.46 -11.07 -2.76
N ASP A 55 12.82 -12.09 -2.00
CA ASP A 55 12.44 -13.49 -2.28
C ASP A 55 11.57 -14.15 -1.21
N LYS A 56 11.31 -13.47 -0.09
CA LYS A 56 10.42 -14.02 0.95
C LYS A 56 8.97 -14.05 0.46
N PRO A 57 8.18 -15.06 0.89
CA PRO A 57 6.78 -15.19 0.44
C PRO A 57 5.97 -13.90 0.62
N GLN A 58 6.13 -13.21 1.74
CA GLN A 58 5.40 -11.98 2.02
C GLN A 58 5.82 -10.84 1.08
N GLU A 59 7.08 -10.82 0.65
CA GLU A 59 7.58 -9.87 -0.35
C GLU A 59 7.06 -10.19 -1.74
N THR A 60 7.13 -11.44 -2.16
CA THR A 60 6.71 -11.86 -3.51
C THR A 60 5.19 -11.79 -3.70
N GLU A 61 4.41 -12.12 -2.69
CA GLU A 61 2.95 -11.97 -2.75
C GLU A 61 2.53 -10.51 -2.89
N LEU A 62 3.17 -9.63 -2.13
CA LEU A 62 2.92 -8.20 -2.20
C LEU A 62 3.26 -7.63 -3.59
N ILE A 63 4.41 -7.99 -4.15
CA ILE A 63 4.84 -7.59 -5.49
C ILE A 63 3.83 -8.07 -6.54
N ARG A 64 3.39 -9.32 -6.44
CA ARG A 64 2.42 -9.89 -7.39
C ARG A 64 1.09 -9.15 -7.34
N HIS A 65 0.64 -8.79 -6.15
CA HIS A 65 -0.60 -8.04 -5.99
C HIS A 65 -0.48 -6.63 -6.58
N LEU A 66 0.66 -5.96 -6.37
CA LEU A 66 0.93 -4.65 -6.99
C LEU A 66 0.87 -4.73 -8.52
N ALA A 67 1.42 -5.78 -9.10
CA ALA A 67 1.43 -5.99 -10.55
C ALA A 67 0.03 -6.23 -11.13
N SER A 68 -0.93 -6.66 -10.32
CA SER A 68 -2.30 -6.96 -10.77
C SER A 68 -3.20 -5.73 -10.90
N LEU A 69 -2.78 -4.55 -10.43
CA LEU A 69 -3.63 -3.35 -10.42
C LEU A 69 -4.17 -2.94 -11.79
N PRO A 70 -3.36 -2.91 -12.87
CA PRO A 70 -3.88 -2.51 -14.19
C PRO A 70 -5.07 -3.38 -14.64
N GLY A 71 -4.98 -4.69 -14.42
CA GLY A 71 -6.07 -5.62 -14.74
C GLY A 71 -7.33 -5.38 -13.92
N GLU A 72 -7.17 -5.07 -12.63
CA GLU A 72 -8.31 -4.76 -11.76
C GLU A 72 -8.99 -3.46 -12.13
N ILE A 73 -8.24 -2.43 -12.49
CA ILE A 73 -8.80 -1.15 -12.98
C ILE A 73 -9.60 -1.39 -14.26
N ASP A 74 -9.05 -2.14 -15.20
CA ASP A 74 -9.69 -2.48 -16.45
C ASP A 74 -11.01 -3.24 -16.22
N ASN A 75 -11.00 -4.24 -15.35
CA ASN A 75 -12.20 -5.02 -15.00
C ASN A 75 -13.25 -4.15 -14.29
N ALA A 76 -12.84 -3.30 -13.36
CA ALA A 76 -13.74 -2.39 -12.66
C ALA A 76 -14.43 -1.43 -13.63
N ALA A 77 -13.69 -0.90 -14.61
CA ALA A 77 -14.23 -0.02 -15.64
C ALA A 77 -15.25 -0.75 -16.54
N LYS A 78 -14.92 -1.96 -17.00
CA LYS A 78 -15.78 -2.77 -17.87
C LYS A 78 -17.07 -3.18 -17.19
N THR A 79 -17.05 -3.44 -15.90
CA THR A 79 -18.22 -3.90 -15.12
C THR A 79 -18.94 -2.77 -14.38
N TYR A 80 -18.42 -1.53 -14.45
CA TYR A 80 -18.91 -0.40 -13.66
C TYR A 80 -18.96 -0.71 -12.15
N ASP A 81 -18.00 -1.46 -11.66
CA ASP A 81 -17.98 -1.95 -10.29
C ASP A 81 -16.78 -1.41 -9.50
N PRO A 82 -16.95 -0.26 -8.82
CA PRO A 82 -15.89 0.32 -8.00
C PRO A 82 -15.54 -0.52 -6.75
N SER A 83 -16.42 -1.46 -6.38
CA SER A 83 -16.14 -2.36 -5.24
C SER A 83 -14.92 -3.24 -5.47
N ARG A 84 -14.57 -3.52 -6.72
CA ARG A 84 -13.35 -4.24 -7.08
C ARG A 84 -12.10 -3.48 -6.64
N ILE A 85 -12.09 -2.16 -6.76
CA ILE A 85 -10.97 -1.32 -6.32
C ILE A 85 -10.91 -1.28 -4.79
N THR A 86 -12.05 -1.19 -4.12
CA THR A 86 -12.10 -1.28 -2.65
C THR A 86 -11.53 -2.61 -2.16
N LYS A 87 -11.98 -3.71 -2.74
CA LYS A 87 -11.50 -5.05 -2.40
C LYS A 87 -9.99 -5.19 -2.65
N TYR A 88 -9.53 -4.72 -3.80
CA TYR A 88 -8.10 -4.70 -4.14
C TYR A 88 -7.29 -3.94 -3.10
N SER A 89 -7.76 -2.77 -2.70
CA SER A 89 -7.07 -1.90 -1.73
C SER A 89 -7.00 -2.54 -0.35
N VAL A 90 -8.07 -3.19 0.10
CA VAL A 90 -8.11 -3.91 1.38
C VAL A 90 -7.13 -5.08 1.36
N GLU A 91 -7.08 -5.83 0.27
CA GLU A 91 -6.16 -6.95 0.12
C GLU A 91 -4.70 -6.46 0.08
N LEU A 92 -4.43 -5.34 -0.61
CA LEU A 92 -3.12 -4.70 -0.61
C LEU A 92 -2.70 -4.31 0.81
N ALA A 93 -3.58 -3.68 1.58
CA ALA A 93 -3.31 -3.33 2.97
C ALA A 93 -3.03 -4.56 3.83
N THR A 94 -3.79 -5.64 3.65
CA THR A 94 -3.60 -6.90 4.35
C THR A 94 -2.23 -7.51 4.04
N LEU A 95 -1.86 -7.58 2.77
CA LEU A 95 -0.56 -8.11 2.34
C LEU A 95 0.60 -7.23 2.81
N PHE A 96 0.41 -5.92 2.83
CA PHE A 96 1.41 -5.01 3.38
C PHE A 96 1.64 -5.27 4.87
N HIS A 97 0.59 -5.44 5.67
CA HIS A 97 0.75 -5.71 7.09
C HIS A 97 1.44 -7.05 7.35
N LYS A 98 1.13 -8.08 6.58
CA LYS A 98 1.85 -9.37 6.65
C LYS A 98 3.33 -9.21 6.33
N PHE A 99 3.64 -8.45 5.29
CA PHE A 99 5.02 -8.11 4.93
C PHE A 99 5.71 -7.35 6.06
N TYR A 100 5.06 -6.31 6.58
CA TYR A 100 5.62 -5.46 7.63
C TYR A 100 5.96 -6.26 8.89
N ASP A 101 5.10 -7.20 9.28
CA ASP A 101 5.29 -8.02 10.46
C ASP A 101 6.39 -9.08 10.28
N ALA A 102 6.52 -9.63 9.07
CA ALA A 102 7.48 -10.70 8.78
C ALA A 102 8.85 -10.19 8.31
N CYS A 103 8.91 -9.03 7.71
CA CYS A 103 10.08 -8.49 7.00
C CYS A 103 10.41 -7.08 7.51
N SER A 104 11.32 -6.98 8.46
CA SER A 104 11.72 -5.66 8.97
C SER A 104 12.39 -4.82 7.87
N VAL A 105 11.95 -3.60 7.71
CA VAL A 105 12.60 -2.62 6.84
C VAL A 105 13.77 -1.97 7.59
N LYS A 106 13.49 -1.46 8.79
CA LYS A 106 14.47 -0.74 9.60
C LYS A 106 15.67 -1.61 9.98
N ASN A 107 15.41 -2.85 10.37
CA ASN A 107 16.41 -3.79 10.86
C ASN A 107 16.70 -4.91 9.85
N ALA A 108 16.64 -4.60 8.55
CA ALA A 108 17.01 -5.54 7.51
C ALA A 108 18.48 -5.96 7.63
N GLU A 109 18.78 -7.20 7.30
CA GLU A 109 20.10 -7.81 7.47
C GLU A 109 21.22 -7.10 6.72
N THR A 110 20.89 -6.48 5.57
CA THR A 110 21.85 -5.75 4.75
C THR A 110 21.27 -4.42 4.29
N GLU A 111 22.15 -3.47 3.94
CA GLU A 111 21.72 -2.18 3.36
C GLU A 111 20.97 -2.37 2.04
N GLN A 112 21.38 -3.34 1.23
CA GLN A 112 20.73 -3.67 -0.03
C GLN A 112 19.29 -4.15 0.20
N LEU A 113 19.07 -5.02 1.17
CA LEU A 113 17.75 -5.52 1.52
C LEU A 113 16.87 -4.41 2.11
N LYS A 114 17.45 -3.57 2.96
CA LYS A 114 16.77 -2.40 3.51
C LYS A 114 16.29 -1.46 2.41
N LYS A 115 17.14 -1.14 1.45
CA LYS A 115 16.80 -0.32 0.28
C LYS A 115 15.69 -0.95 -0.56
N ALA A 116 15.80 -2.23 -0.87
CA ALA A 116 14.81 -2.94 -1.66
C ALA A 116 13.43 -2.94 -0.98
N ARG A 117 13.38 -3.20 0.32
CA ARG A 117 12.14 -3.15 1.12
C ARG A 117 11.57 -1.74 1.22
N LEU A 118 12.42 -0.72 1.32
CA LEU A 118 12.00 0.69 1.29
C LEU A 118 11.32 1.02 -0.05
N ILE A 119 11.90 0.60 -1.15
CA ILE A 119 11.35 0.80 -2.49
C ILE A 119 9.99 0.10 -2.62
N LEU A 120 9.88 -1.12 -2.10
CA LEU A 120 8.62 -1.85 -2.07
C LEU A 120 7.55 -1.08 -1.28
N CYS A 121 7.89 -0.54 -0.11
CA CYS A 121 6.98 0.30 0.67
C CYS A 121 6.52 1.53 -0.10
N ARG A 122 7.41 2.19 -0.84
CA ARG A 122 7.07 3.34 -1.67
C ARG A 122 6.10 2.96 -2.79
N ALA A 123 6.29 1.80 -3.42
CA ALA A 123 5.38 1.29 -4.44
C ALA A 123 3.99 1.01 -3.86
N VAL A 124 3.91 0.40 -2.68
CA VAL A 124 2.65 0.17 -1.98
C VAL A 124 1.96 1.50 -1.66
N LEU A 125 2.70 2.48 -1.14
CA LEU A 125 2.18 3.80 -0.82
C LEU A 125 1.56 4.47 -2.05
N GLN A 126 2.28 4.48 -3.18
CA GLN A 126 1.79 5.07 -4.42
C GLN A 126 0.53 4.37 -4.92
N THR A 127 0.49 3.05 -4.83
CA THR A 127 -0.67 2.25 -5.25
C THR A 127 -1.88 2.50 -4.35
N LEU A 128 -1.69 2.58 -3.04
CA LEU A 128 -2.76 2.96 -2.10
C LEU A 128 -3.30 4.36 -2.40
N ARG A 129 -2.43 5.32 -2.65
CA ARG A 129 -2.81 6.69 -3.02
C ARG A 129 -3.64 6.72 -4.30
N ASN A 130 -3.20 5.98 -5.31
CA ASN A 130 -3.93 5.88 -6.58
C ASN A 130 -5.32 5.25 -6.39
N SER A 131 -5.40 4.19 -5.61
CA SER A 131 -6.66 3.49 -5.32
C SER A 131 -7.63 4.39 -4.54
N LEU A 132 -7.14 5.07 -3.51
CA LEU A 132 -7.97 6.00 -2.72
C LEU A 132 -8.43 7.19 -3.56
N ALA A 133 -7.59 7.68 -4.48
CA ALA A 133 -7.95 8.76 -5.40
C ALA A 133 -9.07 8.32 -6.37
N ILE A 134 -9.00 7.10 -6.91
CA ILE A 134 -10.05 6.53 -7.76
C ILE A 134 -11.37 6.47 -6.99
N LEU A 135 -11.33 6.07 -5.73
CA LEU A 135 -12.50 5.97 -4.86
C LEU A 135 -12.92 7.33 -4.26
N LYS A 136 -12.17 8.39 -4.50
CA LYS A 136 -12.37 9.73 -3.92
C LYS A 136 -12.39 9.72 -2.39
N ILE A 137 -11.49 8.98 -1.80
CA ILE A 137 -11.35 8.81 -0.35
C ILE A 137 -10.07 9.50 0.12
N ASP A 138 -10.12 10.11 1.33
CA ASP A 138 -8.97 10.77 1.92
C ASP A 138 -7.82 9.81 2.23
N ARG A 139 -6.59 10.31 2.10
CA ARG A 139 -5.36 9.57 2.37
C ARG A 139 -4.56 10.26 3.48
N PRO A 140 -4.99 10.11 4.74
CA PRO A 140 -4.30 10.77 5.85
C PRO A 140 -2.89 10.23 6.04
N GLU A 141 -1.95 11.11 6.36
CA GLU A 141 -0.57 10.74 6.65
C GLU A 141 -0.38 10.34 8.11
N LYS A 142 -1.33 10.73 8.96
CA LYS A 142 -1.36 10.41 10.38
C LYS A 142 -2.75 9.98 10.81
N MET A 143 -2.80 8.97 11.61
CA MET A 143 -4.05 8.47 12.18
C MET A 143 -3.86 8.11 13.65
#